data_6022dd8a89181d1f07e5f5f1b44f75af
#
_entry.id   6022dd8a89181d1f07e5f5f1b44f75af
#
_cell.length_a   1.000
_cell.length_b   1.000
_cell.length_c   1.000
_cell.angle_alpha   90.00
_cell.angle_beta   90.00
_cell.angle_gamma   90.00
#
_symmetry.space_group_name_H-M   'P 1'
#
loop_
_entity.id
_entity.type
_entity.pdbx_description
1 polymer ?
#
loop_
_entity_poly.entity_id
_entity_poly.type
_entity_poly.pdbx_seq_one_letter_code
_entity_poly.pdbx_strand_id
1 'polypeptide(L)'
;MIKTDVLVIGSGISGLSYAIKISEQLPETKITIVTKSNEDESNTKYAQGGLAVVTDFSKDNFQKHIDDTLRAGDHINDPEIVKIVVEEAPYRFNEIVEWGAKFDQEKGKYSLGREGGHTENRIVHHKDITGFEIERALLETIRNSPNIEMLPHHYVIDLITQHHVPGKELDKGNIHGYGAYILDEKNKKIKKITSKITLVATGGAGHVYKNTTNPIIATGDGIAFVHRAQGKVSNMQYYQFHPTAMYSKRDGMLFLISEAVRGDGAKLRTKSGKPFMQKYDEREELASRDIVARGIDNELKISGDDYVGLDCRDMDKEKFIHHFPNIYQKCMDEGIDPMKELIPVVPACHYLMGGIDTDKNGQSSIKNLFAVGECTNSGLHGANRLASNSLLEGLVFGHNAAMKTVELLKENDFNFDDLKAVPEWNEEGMKMMDEMVLVTYLRKQLQEMMSDLVAIVRSNARLELAKKKQREIYEAVTELYNYSILSPQLSELRNLVNVSYLIIKQSLEMKENKGAFYNKDLATKPLLINE
;
A
#
# COMPACT_ATOMS: atom_id res chain seq x y z
N MET A 1 9.62 -11.69 27.38
CA MET A 1 9.56 -12.40 26.09
C MET A 1 8.15 -12.94 25.90
N ILE A 2 7.46 -12.55 24.85
CA ILE A 2 6.16 -13.09 24.45
C ILE A 2 6.43 -14.21 23.42
N LYS A 3 5.77 -15.36 23.58
CA LYS A 3 5.85 -16.47 22.62
C LYS A 3 4.48 -16.64 21.97
N THR A 4 4.48 -16.76 20.65
CA THR A 4 3.27 -17.04 19.85
C THR A 4 3.61 -18.05 18.76
N ASP A 5 2.63 -18.81 18.27
CA ASP A 5 2.86 -19.69 17.13
C ASP A 5 2.97 -18.87 15.83
N VAL A 6 2.07 -17.89 15.67
CA VAL A 6 2.03 -17.01 14.52
C VAL A 6 2.03 -15.54 14.96
N LEU A 7 2.99 -14.77 14.45
CA LEU A 7 3.04 -13.32 14.59
C LEU A 7 2.55 -12.68 13.28
N VAL A 8 1.51 -11.85 13.36
CA VAL A 8 0.98 -11.06 12.24
C VAL A 8 1.32 -9.60 12.47
N ILE A 9 2.00 -8.96 11.53
CA ILE A 9 2.41 -7.56 11.58
C ILE A 9 1.55 -6.74 10.63
N GLY A 10 0.55 -6.04 11.17
CA GLY A 10 -0.42 -5.22 10.45
C GLY A 10 -1.85 -5.76 10.53
N SER A 11 -2.80 -4.83 10.71
CA SER A 11 -4.24 -5.09 10.90
C SER A 11 -5.11 -4.68 9.70
N GLY A 12 -4.54 -4.57 8.49
CA GLY A 12 -5.32 -4.39 7.26
C GLY A 12 -5.94 -5.70 6.76
N ILE A 13 -6.68 -5.64 5.66
CA ILE A 13 -7.42 -6.77 5.06
C ILE A 13 -6.58 -8.05 4.96
N SER A 14 -5.30 -7.93 4.55
CA SER A 14 -4.42 -9.08 4.34
C SER A 14 -4.06 -9.78 5.65
N GLY A 15 -3.69 -9.01 6.69
CA GLY A 15 -3.32 -9.56 7.99
C GLY A 15 -4.50 -10.16 8.73
N LEU A 16 -5.66 -9.48 8.70
CA LEU A 16 -6.88 -9.96 9.35
C LEU A 16 -7.42 -11.24 8.69
N SER A 17 -7.53 -11.26 7.35
CA SER A 17 -8.02 -12.45 6.64
C SER A 17 -7.11 -13.67 6.83
N TYR A 18 -5.79 -13.47 6.82
CA TYR A 18 -4.81 -14.52 7.12
C TYR A 18 -5.01 -15.09 8.53
N ALA A 19 -5.13 -14.23 9.55
CA ALA A 19 -5.29 -14.65 10.93
C ALA A 19 -6.60 -15.44 11.15
N ILE A 20 -7.73 -14.96 10.57
CA ILE A 20 -9.01 -15.65 10.62
C ILE A 20 -8.90 -17.06 10.03
N LYS A 21 -8.28 -17.18 8.83
CA LYS A 21 -8.11 -18.47 8.15
C LYS A 21 -7.32 -19.48 8.98
N ILE A 22 -6.23 -19.07 9.63
CA ILE A 22 -5.46 -19.96 10.51
C ILE A 22 -6.28 -20.34 11.72
N SER A 23 -6.99 -19.39 12.35
CA SER A 23 -7.85 -19.64 13.51
C SER A 23 -8.93 -20.67 13.20
N GLU A 24 -9.58 -20.60 12.04
CA GLU A 24 -10.57 -21.57 11.58
C GLU A 24 -9.99 -22.98 11.38
N GLN A 25 -8.77 -23.08 10.84
CA GLN A 25 -8.12 -24.36 10.51
C GLN A 25 -7.38 -25.00 11.70
N LEU A 26 -6.88 -24.19 12.61
CA LEU A 26 -6.08 -24.60 13.78
C LEU A 26 -6.52 -23.81 15.03
N PRO A 27 -7.66 -24.14 15.66
CA PRO A 27 -8.22 -23.38 16.78
C PRO A 27 -7.30 -23.30 18.02
N GLU A 28 -6.37 -24.24 18.17
CA GLU A 28 -5.41 -24.27 19.30
C GLU A 28 -4.14 -23.44 19.04
N THR A 29 -3.96 -22.92 17.82
CA THR A 29 -2.79 -22.13 17.46
C THR A 29 -2.89 -20.74 18.07
N LYS A 30 -1.88 -20.32 18.81
CA LYS A 30 -1.81 -18.95 19.34
C LYS A 30 -1.37 -17.98 18.24
N ILE A 31 -2.25 -17.02 17.92
CA ILE A 31 -1.99 -15.98 16.92
C ILE A 31 -1.92 -14.63 17.63
N THR A 32 -0.85 -13.88 17.39
CA THR A 32 -0.70 -12.51 17.90
C THR A 32 -0.62 -11.54 16.74
N ILE A 33 -1.56 -10.61 16.66
CA ILE A 33 -1.58 -9.52 15.69
C ILE A 33 -1.02 -8.27 16.38
N VAL A 34 -0.03 -7.62 15.77
CA VAL A 34 0.51 -6.34 16.25
C VAL A 34 0.22 -5.25 15.22
N THR A 35 -0.23 -4.11 15.68
CA THR A 35 -0.42 -2.92 14.85
C THR A 35 0.07 -1.66 15.56
N LYS A 36 0.71 -0.76 14.82
CA LYS A 36 1.34 0.44 15.37
C LYS A 36 0.38 1.56 15.75
N SER A 37 -0.89 1.45 15.34
CA SER A 37 -1.93 2.42 15.65
C SER A 37 -3.15 1.71 16.25
N ASN A 38 -4.33 2.31 16.15
CA ASN A 38 -5.59 1.65 16.46
C ASN A 38 -5.78 0.42 15.56
N GLU A 39 -6.58 -0.54 16.01
CA GLU A 39 -6.84 -1.79 15.29
C GLU A 39 -7.45 -1.58 13.88
N ASP A 40 -8.23 -0.52 13.71
CA ASP A 40 -8.94 -0.14 12.49
C ASP A 40 -8.20 0.90 11.62
N GLU A 41 -6.97 1.28 11.95
CA GLU A 41 -6.23 2.25 11.17
C GLU A 41 -5.37 1.55 10.11
N SER A 42 -5.86 1.54 8.88
CA SER A 42 -5.22 0.87 7.75
C SER A 42 -5.55 1.54 6.41
N ASN A 43 -4.79 1.24 5.34
CA ASN A 43 -5.15 1.64 3.97
C ASN A 43 -6.50 1.03 3.54
N THR A 44 -6.86 -0.14 4.07
CA THR A 44 -8.14 -0.82 3.79
C THR A 44 -9.32 0.05 4.15
N LYS A 45 -9.33 0.64 5.34
CA LYS A 45 -10.39 1.53 5.83
C LYS A 45 -10.75 2.66 4.87
N TYR A 46 -9.76 3.21 4.18
CA TYR A 46 -9.90 4.36 3.29
C TYR A 46 -10.13 3.99 1.82
N ALA A 47 -10.23 2.70 1.48
CA ALA A 47 -10.49 2.27 0.12
C ALA A 47 -11.95 2.57 -0.28
N GLN A 48 -12.11 3.54 -1.19
CA GLN A 48 -13.43 4.02 -1.66
C GLN A 48 -14.02 3.14 -2.76
N GLY A 49 -13.16 2.53 -3.62
CA GLY A 49 -13.57 1.70 -4.74
C GLY A 49 -14.23 0.39 -4.31
N GLY A 50 -13.77 -0.74 -4.84
CA GLY A 50 -14.36 -2.03 -4.48
C GLY A 50 -13.39 -3.18 -4.69
N LEU A 51 -13.95 -4.37 -4.91
CA LEU A 51 -13.23 -5.56 -5.34
C LEU A 51 -13.60 -5.90 -6.78
N ALA A 52 -12.59 -6.16 -7.60
CA ALA A 52 -12.80 -6.63 -8.97
C ALA A 52 -13.09 -8.13 -8.97
N VAL A 53 -14.35 -8.51 -9.12
CA VAL A 53 -14.80 -9.92 -9.04
C VAL A 53 -15.74 -10.25 -10.18
N VAL A 54 -15.47 -11.31 -10.93
CA VAL A 54 -16.39 -11.83 -11.93
C VAL A 54 -17.54 -12.55 -11.21
N THR A 55 -18.71 -11.92 -11.14
CA THR A 55 -19.92 -12.47 -10.51
C THR A 55 -21.04 -12.76 -11.51
N ASP A 56 -21.03 -12.14 -12.69
CA ASP A 56 -22.02 -12.35 -13.76
C ASP A 56 -21.34 -12.94 -15.01
N PHE A 57 -21.23 -14.25 -15.08
CA PHE A 57 -20.60 -14.97 -16.19
C PHE A 57 -21.38 -14.89 -17.52
N SER A 58 -22.58 -14.29 -17.54
CA SER A 58 -23.31 -14.03 -18.79
C SER A 58 -22.77 -12.83 -19.56
N LYS A 59 -22.05 -11.91 -18.90
CA LYS A 59 -21.49 -10.67 -19.46
C LYS A 59 -19.99 -10.60 -19.38
N ASP A 60 -19.41 -11.19 -18.32
CA ASP A 60 -17.99 -11.14 -18.00
C ASP A 60 -17.40 -12.55 -17.89
N ASN A 61 -16.08 -12.67 -17.91
CA ASN A 61 -15.36 -13.91 -17.66
C ASN A 61 -13.95 -13.65 -17.12
N PHE A 62 -13.30 -14.68 -16.60
CA PHE A 62 -11.96 -14.59 -16.05
C PHE A 62 -10.92 -14.07 -17.06
N GLN A 63 -11.01 -14.52 -18.34
CA GLN A 63 -10.05 -14.10 -19.36
C GLN A 63 -10.07 -12.58 -19.59
N LYS A 64 -11.26 -11.96 -19.66
CA LYS A 64 -11.37 -10.50 -19.79
C LYS A 64 -10.72 -9.78 -18.61
N HIS A 65 -10.90 -10.28 -17.38
CA HIS A 65 -10.28 -9.67 -16.19
C HIS A 65 -8.75 -9.89 -16.18
N ILE A 66 -8.28 -11.07 -16.60
CA ILE A 66 -6.84 -11.36 -16.77
C ILE A 66 -6.23 -10.39 -17.80
N ASP A 67 -6.85 -10.26 -18.97
CA ASP A 67 -6.35 -9.39 -20.04
C ASP A 67 -6.33 -7.91 -19.62
N ASP A 68 -7.36 -7.45 -18.91
CA ASP A 68 -7.40 -6.09 -18.35
C ASP A 68 -6.25 -5.86 -17.34
N THR A 69 -5.97 -6.84 -16.48
CA THR A 69 -4.89 -6.78 -15.48
C THR A 69 -3.52 -6.75 -16.15
N LEU A 70 -3.26 -7.65 -17.11
CA LEU A 70 -2.01 -7.71 -17.86
C LEU A 70 -1.75 -6.42 -18.64
N ARG A 71 -2.78 -5.90 -19.30
CA ARG A 71 -2.70 -4.63 -20.05
C ARG A 71 -2.40 -3.45 -19.12
N ALA A 72 -3.08 -3.37 -17.97
CA ALA A 72 -2.83 -2.31 -16.99
C ALA A 72 -1.40 -2.34 -16.44
N GLY A 73 -0.85 -3.54 -16.20
CA GLY A 73 0.50 -3.75 -15.69
C GLY A 73 1.62 -3.63 -16.73
N ASP A 74 1.28 -3.20 -17.94
CA ASP A 74 2.22 -3.06 -19.08
C ASP A 74 2.92 -4.40 -19.44
N HIS A 75 2.17 -5.51 -19.28
CA HIS A 75 2.58 -6.89 -19.58
C HIS A 75 3.87 -7.38 -18.88
N ILE A 76 4.26 -6.74 -17.76
CA ILE A 76 5.34 -7.22 -16.91
C ILE A 76 4.84 -7.93 -15.64
N ASN A 77 3.53 -8.12 -15.54
CA ASN A 77 2.90 -8.98 -14.53
C ASN A 77 3.39 -10.43 -14.69
N ASP A 78 3.32 -11.21 -13.61
CA ASP A 78 3.39 -12.67 -13.71
C ASP A 78 2.02 -13.23 -14.14
N PRO A 79 1.89 -13.82 -15.35
CA PRO A 79 0.59 -14.29 -15.85
C PRO A 79 -0.01 -15.42 -15.01
N GLU A 80 0.81 -16.27 -14.36
CA GLU A 80 0.34 -17.34 -13.47
C GLU A 80 -0.31 -16.71 -12.22
N ILE A 81 0.35 -15.71 -11.64
CA ILE A 81 -0.18 -14.98 -10.49
C ILE A 81 -1.47 -14.24 -10.82
N VAL A 82 -1.52 -13.54 -11.96
CA VAL A 82 -2.75 -12.86 -12.40
C VAL A 82 -3.91 -13.85 -12.53
N LYS A 83 -3.65 -15.02 -13.14
CA LYS A 83 -4.66 -16.07 -13.28
C LYS A 83 -5.15 -16.58 -11.92
N ILE A 84 -4.24 -16.91 -11.00
CA ILE A 84 -4.58 -17.36 -9.64
C ILE A 84 -5.49 -16.35 -8.95
N VAL A 85 -5.10 -15.07 -8.94
CA VAL A 85 -5.85 -14.02 -8.24
C VAL A 85 -7.25 -13.84 -8.84
N VAL A 86 -7.37 -13.84 -10.16
CA VAL A 86 -8.67 -13.65 -10.84
C VAL A 86 -9.60 -14.85 -10.66
N GLU A 87 -9.08 -16.07 -10.76
CA GLU A 87 -9.89 -17.30 -10.62
C GLU A 87 -10.31 -17.55 -9.15
N GLU A 88 -9.48 -17.16 -8.18
CA GLU A 88 -9.79 -17.25 -6.75
C GLU A 88 -10.74 -16.16 -6.24
N ALA A 89 -10.87 -15.04 -6.98
CA ALA A 89 -11.63 -13.87 -6.56
C ALA A 89 -13.06 -14.16 -6.08
N PRO A 90 -13.89 -14.96 -6.78
CA PRO A 90 -15.26 -15.25 -6.34
C PRO A 90 -15.32 -16.00 -5.01
N TYR A 91 -14.36 -16.92 -4.76
CA TYR A 91 -14.30 -17.67 -3.51
C TYR A 91 -13.92 -16.74 -2.35
N ARG A 92 -12.91 -15.89 -2.54
CA ARG A 92 -12.46 -14.95 -1.49
C ARG A 92 -13.52 -13.90 -1.20
N PHE A 93 -14.26 -13.46 -2.23
CA PHE A 93 -15.41 -12.56 -2.05
C PHE A 93 -16.53 -13.21 -1.22
N ASN A 94 -16.88 -14.45 -1.50
CA ASN A 94 -17.92 -15.15 -0.72
C ASN A 94 -17.51 -15.29 0.75
N GLU A 95 -16.25 -15.58 1.05
CA GLU A 95 -15.75 -15.68 2.42
C GLU A 95 -15.92 -14.39 3.21
N ILE A 96 -15.60 -13.22 2.63
CA ILE A 96 -15.81 -11.96 3.35
C ILE A 96 -17.29 -11.62 3.55
N VAL A 97 -18.17 -12.08 2.66
CA VAL A 97 -19.62 -12.01 2.86
C VAL A 97 -20.06 -12.92 4.02
N GLU A 98 -19.53 -14.15 4.11
CA GLU A 98 -19.77 -15.08 5.22
C GLU A 98 -19.27 -14.52 6.55
N TRP A 99 -18.15 -13.77 6.54
CA TRP A 99 -17.65 -13.04 7.73
C TRP A 99 -18.43 -11.75 8.02
N GLY A 100 -19.51 -11.46 7.28
CA GLY A 100 -20.48 -10.41 7.58
C GLY A 100 -20.25 -9.08 6.87
N ALA A 101 -19.41 -9.01 5.83
CA ALA A 101 -19.29 -7.82 5.01
C ALA A 101 -20.52 -7.67 4.08
N LYS A 102 -21.01 -6.43 3.93
CA LYS A 102 -22.22 -6.10 3.16
C LYS A 102 -21.83 -5.33 1.90
N PHE A 103 -22.44 -5.68 0.78
CA PHE A 103 -22.24 -5.03 -0.52
C PHE A 103 -23.57 -4.56 -1.09
N ASP A 104 -23.53 -3.51 -1.90
CA ASP A 104 -24.72 -2.94 -2.50
C ASP A 104 -25.37 -3.92 -3.46
N GLN A 105 -26.71 -3.98 -3.41
CA GLN A 105 -27.51 -4.89 -4.22
C GLN A 105 -28.70 -4.15 -4.85
N GLU A 106 -29.01 -4.52 -6.07
CA GLU A 106 -30.21 -4.09 -6.79
C GLU A 106 -31.00 -5.34 -7.24
N LYS A 107 -32.28 -5.40 -6.86
CA LYS A 107 -33.19 -6.52 -7.20
C LYS A 107 -32.61 -7.89 -6.86
N GLY A 108 -31.91 -8.00 -5.73
CA GLY A 108 -31.30 -9.26 -5.24
C GLY A 108 -30.02 -9.69 -5.96
N LYS A 109 -29.42 -8.84 -6.78
CA LYS A 109 -28.11 -9.04 -7.41
C LYS A 109 -27.14 -7.96 -6.93
N TYR A 110 -25.83 -8.26 -6.88
CA TYR A 110 -24.83 -7.25 -6.58
C TYR A 110 -24.85 -6.13 -7.61
N SER A 111 -24.84 -4.88 -7.13
CA SER A 111 -24.62 -3.69 -7.96
C SER A 111 -23.15 -3.66 -8.37
N LEU A 112 -22.87 -3.61 -9.67
CA LEU A 112 -21.52 -3.69 -10.20
C LEU A 112 -21.10 -2.37 -10.82
N GLY A 113 -20.05 -1.77 -10.26
CA GLY A 113 -19.39 -0.59 -10.81
C GLY A 113 -18.38 -0.94 -11.92
N ARG A 114 -17.89 0.10 -12.60
CA ARG A 114 -16.79 0.02 -13.55
C ARG A 114 -15.77 1.11 -13.25
N GLU A 115 -14.50 0.76 -13.22
CA GLU A 115 -13.39 1.71 -13.06
C GLU A 115 -12.50 1.69 -14.31
N GLY A 116 -11.62 2.69 -14.43
CA GLY A 116 -10.71 2.81 -15.58
C GLY A 116 -9.83 1.58 -15.76
N GLY A 117 -9.63 1.19 -17.02
CA GLY A 117 -8.87 -0.01 -17.41
C GLY A 117 -9.71 -1.30 -17.48
N HIS A 118 -10.88 -1.36 -16.84
CA HIS A 118 -11.78 -2.51 -16.95
C HIS A 118 -12.63 -2.47 -18.22
N THR A 119 -12.77 -3.61 -18.89
CA THR A 119 -13.66 -3.77 -20.06
C THR A 119 -15.10 -4.01 -19.67
N GLU A 120 -15.36 -4.57 -18.47
CA GLU A 120 -16.70 -4.94 -17.98
C GLU A 120 -16.98 -4.36 -16.59
N ASN A 121 -18.27 -4.31 -16.23
CA ASN A 121 -18.70 -3.96 -14.87
C ASN A 121 -18.49 -5.18 -13.97
N ARG A 122 -17.47 -5.15 -13.10
CA ARG A 122 -17.15 -6.25 -12.19
C ARG A 122 -16.78 -5.80 -10.78
N ILE A 123 -16.90 -4.51 -10.49
CA ILE A 123 -16.50 -3.97 -9.19
C ILE A 123 -17.67 -4.09 -8.23
N VAL A 124 -17.58 -5.00 -7.25
CA VAL A 124 -18.50 -5.06 -6.12
C VAL A 124 -18.11 -4.00 -5.10
N HIS A 125 -19.08 -3.26 -4.57
CA HIS A 125 -18.81 -2.11 -3.72
C HIS A 125 -19.88 -1.94 -2.62
N HIS A 126 -19.54 -1.16 -1.60
CA HIS A 126 -20.48 -0.65 -0.59
C HIS A 126 -20.40 0.88 -0.62
N LYS A 127 -21.28 1.52 -1.40
CA LYS A 127 -21.22 2.95 -1.69
C LYS A 127 -19.79 3.38 -2.09
N ASP A 128 -19.26 4.43 -1.47
CA ASP A 128 -17.88 4.92 -1.60
C ASP A 128 -17.02 4.67 -0.33
N ILE A 129 -17.37 3.60 0.45
CA ILE A 129 -16.68 3.21 1.69
C ILE A 129 -16.47 1.68 1.79
N THR A 130 -16.22 1.03 0.68
CA THR A 130 -16.13 -0.44 0.62
C THR A 130 -15.09 -1.00 1.58
N GLY A 131 -13.93 -0.39 1.65
CA GLY A 131 -12.86 -0.84 2.53
C GLY A 131 -13.22 -0.77 4.01
N PHE A 132 -13.90 0.30 4.44
CA PHE A 132 -14.38 0.44 5.81
C PHE A 132 -15.33 -0.70 6.20
N GLU A 133 -16.27 -1.06 5.32
CA GLU A 133 -17.24 -2.15 5.59
C GLU A 133 -16.54 -3.52 5.69
N ILE A 134 -15.57 -3.78 4.81
CA ILE A 134 -14.79 -5.02 4.86
C ILE A 134 -13.99 -5.09 6.16
N GLU A 135 -13.28 -4.04 6.52
CA GLU A 135 -12.46 -4.00 7.73
C GLU A 135 -13.30 -4.16 9.00
N ARG A 136 -14.48 -3.52 9.06
CA ARG A 136 -15.45 -3.69 10.13
C ARG A 136 -15.80 -5.17 10.35
N ALA A 137 -16.15 -5.87 9.25
CA ALA A 137 -16.55 -7.27 9.30
C ALA A 137 -15.39 -8.18 9.77
N LEU A 138 -14.18 -7.96 9.23
CA LEU A 138 -12.99 -8.72 9.62
C LEU A 138 -12.63 -8.51 11.10
N LEU A 139 -12.64 -7.27 11.58
CA LEU A 139 -12.38 -6.97 13.00
C LEU A 139 -13.42 -7.58 13.93
N GLU A 140 -14.69 -7.60 13.54
CA GLU A 140 -15.74 -8.28 14.30
C GLU A 140 -15.47 -9.80 14.40
N THR A 141 -15.06 -10.43 13.29
CA THR A 141 -14.68 -11.84 13.26
C THR A 141 -13.46 -12.11 14.15
N ILE A 142 -12.43 -11.27 14.11
CA ILE A 142 -11.24 -11.37 14.97
C ILE A 142 -11.62 -11.32 16.45
N ARG A 143 -12.49 -10.38 16.86
CA ARG A 143 -12.93 -10.24 18.26
C ARG A 143 -13.67 -11.48 18.79
N ASN A 144 -14.28 -12.24 17.88
CA ASN A 144 -14.98 -13.50 18.20
C ASN A 144 -14.06 -14.74 18.13
N SER A 145 -12.77 -14.59 17.81
CA SER A 145 -11.79 -15.67 17.66
C SER A 145 -10.92 -15.77 18.92
N PRO A 146 -11.14 -16.75 19.82
CA PRO A 146 -10.52 -16.77 21.15
C PRO A 146 -9.01 -17.04 21.15
N ASN A 147 -8.46 -17.59 20.08
CA ASN A 147 -7.03 -17.88 19.91
C ASN A 147 -6.25 -16.75 19.21
N ILE A 148 -6.90 -15.62 18.91
CA ILE A 148 -6.27 -14.44 18.33
C ILE A 148 -6.18 -13.34 19.39
N GLU A 149 -4.96 -12.90 19.68
CA GLU A 149 -4.67 -11.73 20.52
C GLU A 149 -4.27 -10.56 19.64
N MET A 150 -4.96 -9.42 19.75
CA MET A 150 -4.61 -8.19 19.05
C MET A 150 -3.97 -7.17 19.98
N LEU A 151 -2.81 -6.65 19.58
CA LEU A 151 -2.01 -5.68 20.31
C LEU A 151 -1.91 -4.36 19.51
N PRO A 152 -2.84 -3.40 19.69
CA PRO A 152 -2.73 -2.07 19.12
C PRO A 152 -1.62 -1.26 19.82
N HIS A 153 -1.10 -0.23 19.17
CA HIS A 153 -0.01 0.61 19.65
C HIS A 153 1.27 -0.17 19.98
N HIS A 154 1.55 -1.20 19.17
CA HIS A 154 2.75 -2.02 19.22
C HIS A 154 3.50 -1.88 17.89
N TYR A 155 4.59 -1.11 17.91
CA TYR A 155 5.37 -0.77 16.73
C TYR A 155 6.52 -1.76 16.53
N VAL A 156 6.56 -2.44 15.37
CA VAL A 156 7.67 -3.34 15.02
C VAL A 156 8.89 -2.53 14.56
N ILE A 157 10.01 -2.70 15.26
CA ILE A 157 11.28 -2.01 14.97
C ILE A 157 12.09 -2.77 13.94
N ASP A 158 12.40 -4.04 14.22
CA ASP A 158 13.19 -4.91 13.35
C ASP A 158 12.79 -6.39 13.54
N LEU A 159 13.03 -7.20 12.52
CA LEU A 159 12.83 -8.66 12.58
C LEU A 159 13.92 -9.31 13.45
N ILE A 160 13.56 -10.39 14.13
CA ILE A 160 14.52 -11.33 14.74
C ILE A 160 14.82 -12.43 13.73
N THR A 161 16.10 -12.60 13.41
CA THR A 161 16.62 -13.63 12.52
C THR A 161 17.72 -14.44 13.22
N GLN A 162 18.23 -15.50 12.59
CA GLN A 162 19.37 -16.25 13.14
C GLN A 162 20.59 -15.38 13.42
N HIS A 163 20.74 -14.22 12.77
CA HIS A 163 21.84 -13.28 13.01
C HIS A 163 21.87 -12.72 14.43
N HIS A 164 20.73 -12.74 15.12
CA HIS A 164 20.60 -12.33 16.51
C HIS A 164 20.90 -13.47 17.50
N VAL A 165 21.05 -14.71 17.02
CA VAL A 165 21.35 -15.85 17.89
C VAL A 165 22.88 -15.96 18.03
N PRO A 166 23.45 -15.84 19.26
CA PRO A 166 24.88 -15.91 19.46
C PRO A 166 25.49 -17.21 18.89
N GLY A 167 26.62 -17.09 18.18
CA GLY A 167 27.37 -18.22 17.63
C GLY A 167 26.80 -18.81 16.32
N LYS A 168 25.71 -18.27 15.76
CA LYS A 168 25.25 -18.65 14.41
C LYS A 168 25.89 -17.74 13.37
N GLU A 169 26.47 -18.35 12.33
CA GLU A 169 27.09 -17.65 11.21
C GLU A 169 26.04 -16.99 10.30
N LEU A 170 26.48 -15.91 9.62
CA LEU A 170 25.72 -15.22 8.59
C LEU A 170 25.65 -16.06 7.32
N ASP A 171 24.60 -16.85 7.15
CA ASP A 171 24.28 -17.50 5.89
C ASP A 171 23.33 -16.63 5.07
N LYS A 172 23.89 -15.86 4.13
CA LYS A 172 23.14 -14.92 3.27
C LYS A 172 22.11 -15.59 2.36
N GLY A 173 22.23 -16.88 2.11
CA GLY A 173 21.32 -17.65 1.25
C GLY A 173 20.22 -18.40 2.00
N ASN A 174 20.28 -18.43 3.34
CA ASN A 174 19.42 -19.28 4.17
C ASN A 174 19.02 -18.58 5.46
N ILE A 175 18.38 -17.42 5.33
CA ILE A 175 17.94 -16.61 6.47
C ILE A 175 16.62 -17.16 7.02
N HIS A 176 16.53 -17.27 8.35
CA HIS A 176 15.35 -17.70 9.07
C HIS A 176 14.80 -16.55 9.94
N GLY A 177 13.48 -16.32 9.86
CA GLY A 177 12.76 -15.39 10.73
C GLY A 177 12.27 -16.10 12.00
N TYR A 178 12.33 -15.37 13.13
CA TYR A 178 11.96 -15.89 14.45
C TYR A 178 11.08 -14.93 15.25
N GLY A 179 10.47 -13.94 14.61
CA GLY A 179 9.66 -12.91 15.24
C GLY A 179 10.23 -11.51 15.07
N ALA A 180 10.01 -10.64 16.04
CA ALA A 180 10.39 -9.23 15.94
C ALA A 180 10.67 -8.57 17.31
N TYR A 181 11.46 -7.48 17.27
CA TYR A 181 11.55 -6.49 18.35
C TYR A 181 10.40 -5.48 18.18
N ILE A 182 9.67 -5.24 19.25
CA ILE A 182 8.42 -4.47 19.22
C ILE A 182 8.42 -3.44 20.33
N LEU A 183 8.23 -2.18 19.98
CA LEU A 183 8.02 -1.08 20.91
C LEU A 183 6.56 -1.08 21.38
N ASP A 184 6.35 -1.32 22.65
CA ASP A 184 5.09 -1.08 23.36
C ASP A 184 5.02 0.41 23.68
N GLU A 185 4.23 1.16 22.91
CA GLU A 185 4.17 2.63 23.04
C GLU A 185 3.59 3.09 24.38
N LYS A 186 2.68 2.30 24.97
CA LYS A 186 2.07 2.63 26.26
C LYS A 186 3.07 2.55 27.39
N ASN A 187 3.91 1.50 27.37
CA ASN A 187 4.91 1.27 28.40
C ASN A 187 6.28 1.85 28.05
N LYS A 188 6.46 2.37 26.84
CA LYS A 188 7.73 2.89 26.29
C LYS A 188 8.87 1.89 26.44
N LYS A 189 8.60 0.61 26.14
CA LYS A 189 9.57 -0.48 26.27
C LYS A 189 9.61 -1.33 25.01
N ILE A 190 10.80 -1.68 24.59
CA ILE A 190 11.01 -2.62 23.50
C ILE A 190 11.04 -4.04 24.07
N LYS A 191 10.19 -4.89 23.53
CA LYS A 191 10.05 -6.30 23.88
C LYS A 191 10.35 -7.17 22.67
N LYS A 192 10.83 -8.38 22.89
CA LYS A 192 10.92 -9.38 21.81
C LYS A 192 9.66 -10.26 21.83
N ILE A 193 9.06 -10.44 20.65
CA ILE A 193 8.05 -11.47 20.39
C ILE A 193 8.70 -12.51 19.49
N THR A 194 8.76 -13.75 19.96
CA THR A 194 9.26 -14.88 19.17
C THR A 194 8.08 -15.69 18.63
N SER A 195 8.20 -16.11 17.36
CA SER A 195 7.16 -16.87 16.66
C SER A 195 7.74 -17.99 15.81
N LYS A 196 6.92 -19.02 15.56
CA LYS A 196 7.25 -20.10 14.59
C LYS A 196 7.18 -19.55 13.17
N ILE A 197 6.11 -18.79 12.89
CA ILE A 197 5.86 -18.14 11.60
C ILE A 197 5.59 -16.67 11.83
N THR A 198 6.11 -15.81 10.97
CA THR A 198 5.82 -14.37 10.96
C THR A 198 5.20 -13.96 9.64
N LEU A 199 4.09 -13.23 9.66
CA LEU A 199 3.50 -12.59 8.50
C LEU A 199 3.73 -11.08 8.54
N VAL A 200 4.20 -10.51 7.43
CA VAL A 200 4.31 -9.07 7.19
C VAL A 200 3.15 -8.61 6.31
N ALA A 201 2.25 -7.78 6.85
CA ALA A 201 1.07 -7.24 6.19
C ALA A 201 0.93 -5.73 6.46
N THR A 202 2.04 -5.00 6.32
CA THR A 202 2.21 -3.62 6.81
C THR A 202 1.73 -2.54 5.85
N GLY A 203 1.19 -2.91 4.69
CA GLY A 203 0.76 -1.96 3.67
C GLY A 203 1.91 -1.24 2.97
N GLY A 204 1.59 -0.16 2.27
CA GLY A 204 2.54 0.58 1.43
C GLY A 204 3.37 1.62 2.16
N ALA A 205 3.94 2.56 1.40
CA ALA A 205 4.89 3.56 1.87
C ALA A 205 4.60 4.97 1.33
N GLY A 206 3.30 5.33 1.17
CA GLY A 206 2.90 6.58 0.51
C GLY A 206 3.47 7.84 1.16
N HIS A 207 3.75 7.79 2.46
CA HIS A 207 4.36 8.90 3.20
C HIS A 207 5.85 9.15 2.90
N VAL A 208 6.43 8.40 1.94
CA VAL A 208 7.73 8.79 1.36
C VAL A 208 7.61 10.04 0.48
N TYR A 209 6.39 10.37 0.01
CA TYR A 209 6.06 11.57 -0.75
C TYR A 209 5.23 12.56 0.09
N LYS A 210 5.28 13.85 -0.26
CA LYS A 210 4.54 14.90 0.41
C LYS A 210 3.02 14.76 0.20
N ASN A 211 2.61 14.56 -1.05
CA ASN A 211 1.21 14.38 -1.42
C ASN A 211 0.88 12.89 -1.52
N THR A 212 0.02 12.40 -0.62
CA THR A 212 -0.41 11.00 -0.60
C THR A 212 -1.87 10.88 -0.18
N THR A 213 -2.55 9.87 -0.70
CA THR A 213 -3.89 9.46 -0.27
C THR A 213 -3.84 8.38 0.83
N ASN A 214 -2.65 7.99 1.26
CA ASN A 214 -2.48 6.98 2.30
C ASN A 214 -2.55 7.60 3.70
N PRO A 215 -3.07 6.87 4.71
CA PRO A 215 -3.02 7.31 6.10
C PRO A 215 -1.59 7.45 6.60
N ILE A 216 -1.40 8.22 7.66
CA ILE A 216 -0.09 8.60 8.20
C ILE A 216 0.79 7.40 8.56
N ILE A 217 0.18 6.25 8.78
CA ILE A 217 0.85 4.99 9.11
C ILE A 217 1.55 4.31 7.91
N ALA A 218 1.32 4.76 6.67
CA ALA A 218 1.89 4.15 5.47
C ALA A 218 3.34 4.59 5.25
N THR A 219 4.26 4.06 6.04
CA THR A 219 5.69 4.43 6.11
C THR A 219 6.64 3.34 5.61
N GLY A 220 6.11 2.25 5.02
CA GLY A 220 6.91 1.18 4.42
C GLY A 220 7.70 0.33 5.39
N ASP A 221 7.21 0.19 6.61
CA ASP A 221 7.93 -0.45 7.70
C ASP A 221 8.34 -1.89 7.36
N GLY A 222 7.41 -2.72 6.87
CA GLY A 222 7.67 -4.10 6.49
C GLY A 222 8.75 -4.23 5.42
N ILE A 223 8.69 -3.38 4.40
CA ILE A 223 9.68 -3.35 3.33
C ILE A 223 11.06 -3.00 3.89
N ALA A 224 11.12 -2.00 4.77
CA ALA A 224 12.36 -1.52 5.35
C ALA A 224 13.02 -2.57 6.26
N PHE A 225 12.28 -3.19 7.19
CA PHE A 225 12.90 -4.15 8.09
C PHE A 225 13.23 -5.50 7.41
N VAL A 226 12.46 -5.91 6.38
CA VAL A 226 12.82 -7.08 5.55
C VAL A 226 14.07 -6.80 4.74
N HIS A 227 14.21 -5.60 4.16
CA HIS A 227 15.43 -5.19 3.47
C HIS A 227 16.65 -5.19 4.42
N ARG A 228 16.52 -4.64 5.64
CA ARG A 228 17.60 -4.68 6.65
C ARG A 228 17.96 -6.11 7.07
N ALA A 229 16.97 -7.00 7.12
CA ALA A 229 17.17 -8.44 7.35
C ALA A 229 17.74 -9.19 6.13
N GLN A 230 18.14 -8.48 5.06
CA GLN A 230 18.66 -9.01 3.80
C GLN A 230 17.64 -9.85 2.99
N GLY A 231 16.35 -9.67 3.23
CA GLY A 231 15.29 -10.21 2.36
C GLY A 231 15.26 -9.47 1.01
N LYS A 232 14.76 -10.16 -0.02
CA LYS A 232 14.67 -9.60 -1.37
C LYS A 232 13.52 -8.60 -1.47
N VAL A 233 13.80 -7.46 -2.11
CA VAL A 233 12.83 -6.37 -2.36
C VAL A 233 13.02 -5.85 -3.77
N SER A 234 11.97 -5.84 -4.57
CA SER A 234 12.04 -5.49 -6.00
C SER A 234 10.91 -4.54 -6.41
N ASN A 235 11.06 -3.98 -7.61
CA ASN A 235 10.05 -3.15 -8.30
C ASN A 235 9.62 -1.87 -7.54
N MET A 236 10.46 -1.38 -6.63
CA MET A 236 10.19 -0.18 -5.83
C MET A 236 10.06 1.10 -6.66
N GLN A 237 10.55 1.13 -7.90
CA GLN A 237 10.40 2.25 -8.83
C GLN A 237 8.99 2.43 -9.35
N TYR A 238 8.12 1.41 -9.23
CA TYR A 238 6.73 1.45 -9.71
C TYR A 238 5.80 1.94 -8.61
N TYR A 239 5.55 3.23 -8.62
CA TYR A 239 4.61 3.89 -7.71
C TYR A 239 3.46 4.51 -8.49
N GLN A 240 2.22 4.09 -8.20
CA GLN A 240 1.03 4.65 -8.83
C GLN A 240 0.65 5.94 -8.11
N PHE A 241 0.50 7.02 -8.87
CA PHE A 241 -0.08 8.27 -8.40
C PHE A 241 -1.55 8.34 -8.82
N HIS A 242 -2.44 8.59 -7.87
CA HIS A 242 -3.84 8.84 -8.20
C HIS A 242 -3.97 10.27 -8.74
N PRO A 243 -4.60 10.47 -9.91
CA PRO A 243 -4.66 11.77 -10.55
C PRO A 243 -5.40 12.84 -9.73
N THR A 244 -6.45 12.44 -9.00
CA THR A 244 -7.44 13.34 -8.41
C THR A 244 -7.54 13.15 -6.89
N ALA A 245 -6.57 13.68 -6.13
CA ALA A 245 -6.71 13.92 -4.70
C ALA A 245 -7.09 15.39 -4.47
N MET A 246 -7.98 15.65 -3.54
CA MET A 246 -8.40 17.02 -3.20
C MET A 246 -7.20 17.81 -2.68
N TYR A 247 -6.87 18.91 -3.31
CA TYR A 247 -5.76 19.76 -2.90
C TYR A 247 -6.01 20.36 -1.52
N SER A 248 -5.02 20.27 -0.65
CA SER A 248 -5.03 20.90 0.67
C SER A 248 -3.67 21.52 0.97
N LYS A 249 -3.66 22.68 1.66
CA LYS A 249 -2.44 23.29 2.20
C LYS A 249 -1.98 22.65 3.52
N ARG A 250 -2.81 21.78 4.10
CA ARG A 250 -2.49 21.08 5.35
C ARG A 250 -1.63 19.85 5.06
N ASP A 251 -0.66 19.60 5.91
CA ASP A 251 0.12 18.35 5.87
C ASP A 251 -0.77 17.15 6.24
N GLY A 252 -0.51 16.00 5.65
CA GLY A 252 -1.18 14.74 5.97
C GLY A 252 -1.78 14.02 4.75
N MET A 253 -2.74 13.15 5.02
CA MET A 253 -3.45 12.41 3.98
C MET A 253 -4.38 13.34 3.19
N LEU A 254 -4.23 13.34 1.86
CA LEU A 254 -5.16 14.01 0.96
C LEU A 254 -6.40 13.15 0.72
N PHE A 255 -7.57 13.81 0.71
CA PHE A 255 -8.83 13.12 0.45
C PHE A 255 -8.90 12.66 -1.01
N LEU A 256 -9.15 11.37 -1.21
CA LEU A 256 -9.28 10.78 -2.54
C LEU A 256 -10.61 11.19 -3.19
N ILE A 257 -10.55 11.74 -4.39
CA ILE A 257 -11.72 11.83 -5.27
C ILE A 257 -11.66 10.61 -6.20
N SER A 258 -12.57 9.67 -6.00
CA SER A 258 -12.60 8.40 -6.71
C SER A 258 -12.53 8.56 -8.24
N GLU A 259 -11.87 7.62 -8.89
CA GLU A 259 -11.82 7.53 -10.35
C GLU A 259 -13.21 7.43 -10.98
N ALA A 260 -14.16 6.81 -10.28
CA ALA A 260 -15.54 6.69 -10.72
C ALA A 260 -16.20 8.04 -11.03
N VAL A 261 -15.78 9.13 -10.36
CA VAL A 261 -16.28 10.50 -10.65
C VAL A 261 -15.89 10.92 -12.08
N ARG A 262 -14.67 10.58 -12.54
CA ARG A 262 -14.25 10.80 -13.95
C ARG A 262 -14.99 9.84 -14.88
N GLY A 263 -15.20 8.60 -14.44
CA GLY A 263 -16.00 7.59 -15.17
C GLY A 263 -17.43 8.05 -15.40
N ASP A 264 -18.02 8.76 -14.45
CA ASP A 264 -19.39 9.33 -14.52
C ASP A 264 -19.46 10.66 -15.30
N GLY A 265 -18.32 11.17 -15.81
CA GLY A 265 -18.27 12.29 -16.76
C GLY A 265 -17.58 13.57 -16.30
N ALA A 266 -16.98 13.60 -15.10
CA ALA A 266 -16.23 14.77 -14.66
C ALA A 266 -15.00 15.02 -15.56
N LYS A 267 -14.68 16.30 -15.82
CA LYS A 267 -13.62 16.74 -16.73
C LYS A 267 -12.48 17.47 -15.99
N LEU A 268 -11.25 17.26 -16.42
CA LEU A 268 -10.09 17.96 -15.90
C LEU A 268 -9.88 19.28 -16.64
N ARG A 269 -9.67 20.35 -15.87
CA ARG A 269 -9.43 21.69 -16.39
C ARG A 269 -8.24 22.36 -15.71
N THR A 270 -7.53 23.18 -16.44
CA THR A 270 -6.57 24.11 -15.82
C THR A 270 -7.30 25.02 -14.81
N LYS A 271 -6.57 25.67 -13.93
CA LYS A 271 -7.13 26.67 -13.01
C LYS A 271 -7.89 27.80 -13.72
N SER A 272 -7.52 28.10 -14.98
CA SER A 272 -8.24 29.05 -15.84
C SER A 272 -9.50 28.48 -16.51
N GLY A 273 -9.85 27.22 -16.28
CA GLY A 273 -11.06 26.56 -16.79
C GLY A 273 -10.91 25.86 -18.16
N LYS A 274 -9.71 25.80 -18.74
CA LYS A 274 -9.48 25.16 -20.06
C LYS A 274 -9.32 23.65 -19.92
N PRO A 275 -10.00 22.80 -20.73
CA PRO A 275 -9.75 21.37 -20.80
C PRO A 275 -8.35 21.11 -21.40
N PHE A 276 -7.68 20.04 -20.96
CA PHE A 276 -6.33 19.77 -21.42
C PHE A 276 -6.01 18.29 -21.74
N MET A 277 -6.81 17.34 -21.23
CA MET A 277 -6.47 15.91 -21.34
C MET A 277 -6.37 15.40 -22.80
N GLN A 278 -7.09 16.00 -23.73
CA GLN A 278 -7.01 15.68 -25.17
C GLN A 278 -5.62 15.91 -25.79
N LYS A 279 -4.72 16.65 -25.11
CA LYS A 279 -3.33 16.81 -25.55
C LYS A 279 -2.46 15.57 -25.25
N TYR A 280 -2.89 14.72 -24.29
CA TYR A 280 -2.11 13.63 -23.71
C TYR A 280 -2.60 12.25 -24.12
N ASP A 281 -3.91 12.04 -24.30
CA ASP A 281 -4.49 10.75 -24.69
C ASP A 281 -5.86 10.95 -25.34
N GLU A 282 -6.18 10.15 -26.37
CA GLU A 282 -7.47 10.19 -27.07
C GLU A 282 -8.66 9.79 -26.17
N ARG A 283 -8.41 9.01 -25.13
CA ARG A 283 -9.42 8.63 -24.12
C ARG A 283 -9.67 9.73 -23.08
N GLU A 284 -8.90 10.81 -23.13
CA GLU A 284 -8.98 11.94 -22.20
C GLU A 284 -8.91 11.52 -20.71
N GLU A 285 -9.91 11.88 -19.91
CA GLU A 285 -9.99 11.56 -18.47
C GLU A 285 -10.17 10.06 -18.17
N LEU A 286 -10.52 9.26 -19.18
CA LEU A 286 -10.67 7.79 -19.09
C LEU A 286 -9.38 7.04 -19.46
N ALA A 287 -8.30 7.75 -19.74
CA ALA A 287 -6.98 7.16 -19.87
C ALA A 287 -6.53 6.53 -18.54
N SER A 288 -5.52 5.66 -18.57
CA SER A 288 -4.98 5.05 -17.37
C SER A 288 -4.43 6.09 -16.39
N ARG A 289 -4.43 5.76 -15.09
CA ARG A 289 -4.04 6.69 -14.00
C ARG A 289 -2.68 7.34 -14.21
N ASP A 290 -1.72 6.58 -14.72
CA ASP A 290 -0.36 7.06 -14.99
C ASP A 290 -0.33 8.14 -16.08
N ILE A 291 -1.12 8.00 -17.16
CA ILE A 291 -1.24 8.99 -18.22
C ILE A 291 -1.90 10.26 -17.69
N VAL A 292 -3.03 10.13 -16.99
CA VAL A 292 -3.75 11.28 -16.45
C VAL A 292 -2.90 12.02 -15.42
N ALA A 293 -2.21 11.30 -14.53
CA ALA A 293 -1.32 11.91 -13.54
C ALA A 293 -0.15 12.65 -14.19
N ARG A 294 0.45 12.08 -15.26
CA ARG A 294 1.51 12.77 -16.04
C ARG A 294 0.98 14.04 -16.74
N GLY A 295 -0.24 13.98 -17.28
CA GLY A 295 -0.87 15.14 -17.90
C GLY A 295 -1.06 16.28 -16.91
N ILE A 296 -1.59 15.99 -15.71
CA ILE A 296 -1.76 16.99 -14.65
C ILE A 296 -0.39 17.52 -14.18
N ASP A 297 0.58 16.65 -13.91
CA ASP A 297 1.94 17.04 -13.48
C ASP A 297 2.60 17.98 -14.49
N ASN A 298 2.41 17.72 -15.79
CA ASN A 298 2.94 18.58 -16.85
C ASN A 298 2.23 19.94 -16.91
N GLU A 299 0.90 19.99 -16.84
CA GLU A 299 0.14 21.25 -16.83
C GLU A 299 0.52 22.12 -15.62
N LEU A 300 0.67 21.52 -14.41
CA LEU A 300 1.12 22.23 -13.21
C LEU A 300 2.54 22.81 -13.37
N LYS A 301 3.46 22.07 -14.00
CA LYS A 301 4.83 22.54 -14.26
C LYS A 301 4.89 23.68 -15.29
N ILE A 302 4.00 23.65 -16.29
CA ILE A 302 3.91 24.70 -17.31
C ILE A 302 3.29 25.97 -16.74
N SER A 303 2.20 25.84 -15.99
CA SER A 303 1.47 27.01 -15.45
C SER A 303 2.09 27.60 -14.19
N GLY A 304 2.80 26.79 -13.39
CA GLY A 304 3.25 27.15 -12.04
C GLY A 304 2.12 27.16 -11.02
N ASP A 305 0.96 26.58 -11.35
CA ASP A 305 -0.18 26.48 -10.43
C ASP A 305 0.01 25.36 -9.40
N ASP A 306 -0.64 25.51 -8.24
CA ASP A 306 -0.60 24.49 -7.16
C ASP A 306 -1.53 23.31 -7.41
N TYR A 307 -2.59 23.48 -8.24
CA TYR A 307 -3.62 22.47 -8.51
C TYR A 307 -4.29 22.70 -9.87
N VAL A 308 -4.96 21.65 -10.37
CA VAL A 308 -5.91 21.73 -11.49
C VAL A 308 -7.33 21.57 -10.96
N GLY A 309 -8.34 21.90 -11.78
CA GLY A 309 -9.75 21.76 -11.43
C GLY A 309 -10.37 20.46 -11.95
N LEU A 310 -11.14 19.78 -11.12
CA LEU A 310 -12.04 18.71 -11.57
C LEU A 310 -13.45 19.30 -11.69
N ASP A 311 -14.03 19.29 -12.89
CA ASP A 311 -15.29 19.91 -13.25
C ASP A 311 -16.42 18.87 -13.23
N CYS A 312 -17.30 18.99 -12.24
CA CYS A 312 -18.50 18.16 -12.09
C CYS A 312 -19.80 18.91 -12.39
N ARG A 313 -19.74 20.17 -12.85
CA ARG A 313 -20.90 21.07 -12.98
C ARG A 313 -21.93 20.62 -14.02
N ASP A 314 -21.51 19.86 -15.02
CA ASP A 314 -22.40 19.33 -16.05
C ASP A 314 -23.03 17.97 -15.66
N MET A 315 -22.71 17.44 -14.47
CA MET A 315 -23.25 16.18 -13.96
C MET A 315 -24.62 16.39 -13.29
N ASP A 316 -25.45 15.35 -13.32
CA ASP A 316 -26.72 15.34 -12.59
C ASP A 316 -26.46 15.33 -11.07
N LYS A 317 -26.99 16.34 -10.37
CA LYS A 317 -26.75 16.52 -8.93
C LYS A 317 -27.29 15.39 -8.08
N GLU A 318 -28.50 14.88 -8.36
CA GLU A 318 -29.12 13.82 -7.55
C GLU A 318 -28.35 12.52 -7.73
N LYS A 319 -27.98 12.23 -8.98
CA LYS A 319 -27.13 11.07 -9.31
C LYS A 319 -25.76 11.18 -8.64
N PHE A 320 -25.12 12.36 -8.68
CA PHE A 320 -23.81 12.58 -8.04
C PHE A 320 -23.87 12.33 -6.53
N ILE A 321 -24.86 12.91 -5.84
CA ILE A 321 -25.02 12.73 -4.39
C ILE A 321 -25.35 11.28 -4.04
N HIS A 322 -26.13 10.59 -4.88
CA HIS A 322 -26.47 9.18 -4.67
C HIS A 322 -25.24 8.25 -4.82
N HIS A 323 -24.42 8.49 -5.86
CA HIS A 323 -23.24 7.65 -6.13
C HIS A 323 -22.05 7.98 -5.22
N PHE A 324 -21.86 9.28 -4.86
CA PHE A 324 -20.68 9.78 -4.17
C PHE A 324 -21.04 10.64 -2.94
N PRO A 325 -21.82 10.10 -1.98
CA PRO A 325 -22.33 10.89 -0.87
C PRO A 325 -21.21 11.47 0.01
N ASN A 326 -20.15 10.69 0.28
CA ASN A 326 -19.04 11.16 1.11
C ASN A 326 -18.14 12.15 0.37
N ILE A 327 -17.94 11.98 -0.94
CA ILE A 327 -17.19 12.96 -1.76
C ILE A 327 -17.95 14.30 -1.80
N TYR A 328 -19.27 14.26 -2.02
CA TYR A 328 -20.10 15.46 -1.99
C TYR A 328 -20.02 16.16 -0.64
N GLN A 329 -20.22 15.42 0.46
CA GLN A 329 -20.16 15.97 1.81
C GLN A 329 -18.78 16.57 2.10
N LYS A 330 -17.71 15.87 1.75
CA LYS A 330 -16.34 16.36 1.96
C LYS A 330 -16.06 17.67 1.20
N CYS A 331 -16.54 17.79 -0.04
CA CYS A 331 -16.45 19.05 -0.79
C CYS A 331 -17.18 20.18 -0.07
N MET A 332 -18.41 19.92 0.39
CA MET A 332 -19.20 20.92 1.13
C MET A 332 -18.54 21.32 2.46
N ASP A 333 -17.93 20.39 3.19
CA ASP A 333 -17.21 20.66 4.44
C ASP A 333 -15.96 21.54 4.23
N GLU A 334 -15.33 21.45 3.04
CA GLU A 334 -14.22 22.35 2.64
C GLU A 334 -14.71 23.65 1.97
N GLY A 335 -16.02 23.88 1.93
CA GLY A 335 -16.63 25.09 1.35
C GLY A 335 -16.73 25.09 -0.17
N ILE A 336 -16.64 23.93 -0.81
CA ILE A 336 -16.66 23.76 -2.27
C ILE A 336 -17.98 23.09 -2.68
N ASP A 337 -18.85 23.78 -3.43
CA ASP A 337 -20.02 23.14 -4.05
C ASP A 337 -19.61 22.55 -5.41
N PRO A 338 -19.44 21.23 -5.54
CA PRO A 338 -18.94 20.61 -6.77
C PRO A 338 -19.87 20.79 -7.98
N MET A 339 -21.13 21.17 -7.72
CA MET A 339 -22.11 21.45 -8.78
C MET A 339 -22.05 22.91 -9.29
N LYS A 340 -21.23 23.76 -8.68
CA LYS A 340 -21.11 25.18 -9.04
C LYS A 340 -19.69 25.61 -9.38
N GLU A 341 -18.72 24.96 -8.80
CA GLU A 341 -17.30 25.33 -8.93
C GLU A 341 -16.40 24.11 -9.14
N LEU A 342 -15.17 24.36 -9.57
CA LEU A 342 -14.19 23.31 -9.79
C LEU A 342 -13.68 22.76 -8.46
N ILE A 343 -13.60 21.44 -8.31
CA ILE A 343 -12.90 20.82 -7.17
C ILE A 343 -11.40 20.95 -7.42
N PRO A 344 -10.61 21.61 -6.54
CA PRO A 344 -9.16 21.66 -6.69
C PRO A 344 -8.54 20.27 -6.45
N VAL A 345 -7.79 19.76 -7.42
CA VAL A 345 -7.18 18.43 -7.35
C VAL A 345 -5.72 18.43 -7.77
N VAL A 346 -4.96 17.51 -7.18
CA VAL A 346 -3.54 17.24 -7.49
C VAL A 346 -3.30 15.75 -7.59
N PRO A 347 -2.29 15.32 -8.35
CA PRO A 347 -1.82 13.95 -8.27
C PRO A 347 -1.22 13.67 -6.89
N ALA A 348 -1.55 12.51 -6.32
CA ALA A 348 -1.04 12.08 -5.03
C ALA A 348 -0.57 10.63 -5.09
N CYS A 349 0.50 10.33 -4.36
CA CYS A 349 1.00 8.98 -4.18
C CYS A 349 -0.11 8.09 -3.61
N HIS A 350 -0.36 6.93 -4.23
CA HIS A 350 -1.55 6.14 -3.94
C HIS A 350 -1.28 4.67 -3.66
N TYR A 351 -0.49 3.98 -4.50
CA TYR A 351 -0.23 2.56 -4.37
C TYR A 351 1.17 2.17 -4.86
N LEU A 352 1.86 1.34 -4.07
CA LEU A 352 3.16 0.77 -4.43
C LEU A 352 2.96 -0.61 -5.06
N MET A 353 3.44 -0.82 -6.31
CA MET A 353 3.38 -2.12 -6.98
C MET A 353 4.57 -3.02 -6.65
N GLY A 354 5.67 -2.45 -6.15
CA GLY A 354 6.84 -3.17 -5.67
C GLY A 354 6.77 -3.48 -4.18
N GLY A 355 7.80 -4.11 -3.66
CA GLY A 355 7.90 -4.49 -2.25
C GLY A 355 8.71 -5.75 -2.03
N ILE A 356 8.40 -6.48 -0.97
CA ILE A 356 9.01 -7.74 -0.59
C ILE A 356 8.68 -8.79 -1.66
N ASP A 357 9.70 -9.41 -2.26
CA ASP A 357 9.50 -10.49 -3.24
C ASP A 357 8.89 -11.72 -2.56
N THR A 358 7.79 -12.21 -3.10
CA THR A 358 7.08 -13.39 -2.61
C THR A 358 6.73 -14.37 -3.73
N ASP A 359 6.59 -15.64 -3.37
CA ASP A 359 6.02 -16.65 -4.25
C ASP A 359 4.47 -16.62 -4.21
N LYS A 360 3.83 -17.52 -4.94
CA LYS A 360 2.37 -17.66 -5.00
C LYS A 360 1.68 -17.98 -3.66
N ASN A 361 2.44 -18.41 -2.67
CA ASN A 361 1.96 -18.67 -1.31
C ASN A 361 2.27 -17.50 -0.35
N GLY A 362 2.80 -16.38 -0.83
CA GLY A 362 3.24 -15.27 0.01
C GLY A 362 4.54 -15.53 0.79
N GLN A 363 5.27 -16.62 0.50
CA GLN A 363 6.55 -16.95 1.15
C GLN A 363 7.63 -15.99 0.64
N SER A 364 8.32 -15.32 1.57
CA SER A 364 9.45 -14.44 1.22
C SER A 364 10.75 -15.22 1.02
N SER A 365 11.82 -14.51 0.67
CA SER A 365 13.18 -15.09 0.61
C SER A 365 13.77 -15.45 1.99
N ILE A 366 13.11 -15.06 3.08
CA ILE A 366 13.45 -15.42 4.46
C ILE A 366 12.54 -16.56 4.88
N LYS A 367 13.10 -17.68 5.34
CA LYS A 367 12.32 -18.82 5.82
C LYS A 367 11.49 -18.46 7.05
N ASN A 368 10.29 -19.03 7.17
CA ASN A 368 9.32 -18.75 8.23
C ASN A 368 8.81 -17.31 8.25
N LEU A 369 9.08 -16.53 7.18
CA LEU A 369 8.59 -15.19 6.98
C LEU A 369 7.75 -15.10 5.71
N PHE A 370 6.48 -14.82 5.87
CA PHE A 370 5.54 -14.53 4.79
C PHE A 370 5.31 -13.03 4.67
N ALA A 371 4.93 -12.57 3.49
CA ALA A 371 4.48 -11.21 3.28
C ALA A 371 3.29 -11.18 2.30
N VAL A 372 2.29 -10.33 2.57
CA VAL A 372 1.05 -10.24 1.77
C VAL A 372 0.53 -8.81 1.66
N GLY A 373 -0.18 -8.52 0.58
CA GLY A 373 -0.77 -7.23 0.29
C GLY A 373 0.26 -6.20 -0.18
N GLU A 374 -0.07 -4.91 -0.07
CA GLU A 374 0.69 -3.80 -0.68
C GLU A 374 2.17 -3.69 -0.28
N CYS A 375 2.62 -4.36 0.77
CA CYS A 375 4.05 -4.40 1.10
C CYS A 375 4.85 -5.38 0.22
N THR A 376 4.22 -6.07 -0.73
CA THR A 376 4.82 -7.14 -1.52
C THR A 376 4.98 -6.80 -3.00
N ASN A 377 5.96 -7.44 -3.63
CA ASN A 377 6.06 -7.62 -5.06
C ASN A 377 5.56 -9.03 -5.39
N SER A 378 4.23 -9.18 -5.47
CA SER A 378 3.57 -10.47 -5.72
C SER A 378 3.62 -10.91 -7.19
N GLY A 379 3.92 -9.99 -8.11
CA GLY A 379 3.79 -10.22 -9.55
C GLY A 379 2.42 -9.89 -10.14
N LEU A 380 1.41 -9.58 -9.32
CA LEU A 380 0.04 -9.28 -9.79
C LEU A 380 -0.04 -7.99 -10.61
N HIS A 381 0.60 -6.92 -10.14
CA HIS A 381 0.33 -5.57 -10.64
C HIS A 381 1.24 -5.10 -11.78
N GLY A 382 2.36 -5.77 -12.02
CA GLY A 382 3.32 -5.33 -13.02
C GLY A 382 3.80 -3.89 -12.77
N ALA A 383 3.86 -3.09 -13.83
CA ALA A 383 4.33 -1.70 -13.75
C ALA A 383 3.23 -0.69 -13.36
N ASN A 384 1.96 -1.10 -13.33
CA ASN A 384 0.84 -0.22 -12.98
C ASN A 384 -0.40 -1.05 -12.59
N ARG A 385 -0.98 -0.77 -11.44
CA ARG A 385 -2.09 -1.52 -10.87
C ARG A 385 -3.41 -1.23 -11.58
N LEU A 386 -4.15 -2.28 -11.95
CA LEU A 386 -5.56 -2.15 -12.30
C LEU A 386 -6.37 -1.80 -11.04
N ALA A 387 -7.28 -0.86 -11.14
CA ALA A 387 -8.14 -0.44 -10.04
C ALA A 387 -8.91 -1.63 -9.43
N SER A 388 -9.19 -1.59 -8.13
CA SER A 388 -9.92 -2.61 -7.37
C SER A 388 -9.33 -4.03 -7.32
N ASN A 389 -8.08 -4.23 -7.81
CA ASN A 389 -7.33 -5.48 -7.64
C ASN A 389 -6.55 -5.55 -6.31
N SER A 390 -6.32 -4.42 -5.61
CA SER A 390 -5.48 -4.41 -4.40
C SER A 390 -6.10 -5.10 -3.19
N LEU A 391 -7.40 -4.87 -2.94
CA LEU A 391 -8.10 -5.57 -1.85
C LEU A 391 -8.22 -7.07 -2.17
N LEU A 392 -8.43 -7.41 -3.44
CA LEU A 392 -8.46 -8.79 -3.91
C LEU A 392 -7.11 -9.49 -3.72
N GLU A 393 -5.99 -8.82 -4.06
CA GLU A 393 -4.64 -9.33 -3.78
C GLU A 393 -4.48 -9.69 -2.30
N GLY A 394 -4.88 -8.76 -1.42
CA GLY A 394 -4.80 -8.96 0.03
C GLY A 394 -5.54 -10.21 0.52
N LEU A 395 -6.71 -10.49 -0.04
CA LEU A 395 -7.53 -11.65 0.31
C LEU A 395 -6.96 -12.96 -0.24
N VAL A 396 -6.57 -12.98 -1.53
CA VAL A 396 -6.06 -14.20 -2.17
C VAL A 396 -4.72 -14.61 -1.58
N PHE A 397 -3.77 -13.69 -1.46
CA PHE A 397 -2.48 -14.01 -0.85
C PHE A 397 -2.59 -14.24 0.65
N GLY A 398 -3.52 -13.56 1.35
CA GLY A 398 -3.85 -13.85 2.74
C GLY A 398 -4.29 -15.29 2.93
N HIS A 399 -5.17 -15.79 2.04
CA HIS A 399 -5.59 -17.19 2.03
C HIS A 399 -4.44 -18.15 1.72
N ASN A 400 -3.69 -17.94 0.64
CA ASN A 400 -2.63 -18.83 0.21
C ASN A 400 -1.52 -18.95 1.28
N ALA A 401 -1.13 -17.82 1.88
CA ALA A 401 -0.17 -17.78 2.96
C ALA A 401 -0.69 -18.50 4.22
N ALA A 402 -1.98 -18.36 4.55
CA ALA A 402 -2.60 -19.06 5.67
C ALA A 402 -2.58 -20.59 5.45
N MET A 403 -2.97 -21.06 4.26
CA MET A 403 -2.96 -22.50 3.97
C MET A 403 -1.54 -23.08 4.03
N LYS A 404 -0.55 -22.37 3.49
CA LYS A 404 0.86 -22.80 3.59
C LYS A 404 1.39 -22.77 5.03
N THR A 405 0.97 -21.79 5.82
CA THR A 405 1.30 -21.72 7.26
C THR A 405 0.70 -22.90 8.02
N VAL A 406 -0.55 -23.26 7.74
CA VAL A 406 -1.23 -24.42 8.34
C VAL A 406 -0.47 -25.73 8.05
N GLU A 407 -0.03 -25.90 6.80
CA GLU A 407 0.80 -27.04 6.38
C GLU A 407 2.10 -27.09 7.21
N LEU A 408 2.85 -25.98 7.24
CA LEU A 408 4.13 -25.89 7.95
C LEU A 408 3.99 -26.12 9.47
N LEU A 409 2.93 -25.59 10.09
CA LEU A 409 2.70 -25.78 11.53
C LEU A 409 2.37 -27.25 11.88
N LYS A 410 1.77 -28.00 10.96
CA LYS A 410 1.49 -29.44 11.14
C LYS A 410 2.73 -30.30 10.94
N GLU A 411 3.65 -29.88 10.07
CA GLU A 411 4.82 -30.69 9.69
C GLU A 411 6.07 -30.46 10.55
N ASN A 412 6.21 -29.30 11.19
CA ASN A 412 7.46 -28.88 11.80
C ASN A 412 7.40 -28.86 13.33
N ASP A 413 8.40 -29.49 13.94
CA ASP A 413 8.70 -29.39 15.38
C ASP A 413 9.61 -28.16 15.61
N PHE A 414 8.99 -26.99 15.78
CA PHE A 414 9.71 -25.74 16.04
C PHE A 414 10.25 -25.69 17.46
N ASN A 415 11.57 -25.70 17.62
CA ASN A 415 12.20 -25.57 18.92
C ASN A 415 12.46 -24.10 19.29
N PHE A 416 11.71 -23.57 20.29
CA PHE A 416 11.91 -22.23 20.82
C PHE A 416 13.13 -22.10 21.75
N ASP A 417 13.80 -23.19 22.12
CA ASP A 417 14.87 -23.12 23.13
C ASP A 417 16.11 -22.39 22.61
N ASP A 418 16.42 -22.54 21.33
CA ASP A 418 17.48 -21.77 20.67
C ASP A 418 17.24 -20.26 20.70
N LEU A 419 15.97 -19.84 20.75
CA LEU A 419 15.57 -18.43 20.73
C LEU A 419 15.67 -17.76 22.12
N LYS A 420 15.90 -18.52 23.19
CA LYS A 420 16.18 -17.97 24.53
C LYS A 420 17.47 -17.15 24.53
N ALA A 421 18.42 -17.53 23.68
CA ALA A 421 19.72 -16.87 23.55
C ALA A 421 19.66 -15.53 22.77
N VAL A 422 18.56 -15.21 22.07
CA VAL A 422 18.37 -13.92 21.42
C VAL A 422 18.39 -12.82 22.48
N PRO A 423 19.28 -11.81 22.39
CA PRO A 423 19.40 -10.77 23.42
C PRO A 423 18.11 -9.94 23.53
N GLU A 424 17.89 -9.36 24.70
CA GLU A 424 16.92 -8.28 24.85
C GLU A 424 17.42 -7.04 24.11
N TRP A 425 16.51 -6.12 23.78
CA TRP A 425 16.89 -4.84 23.18
C TRP A 425 17.76 -4.05 24.18
N ASN A 426 18.91 -3.55 23.71
CA ASN A 426 19.84 -2.80 24.55
C ASN A 426 19.71 -1.30 24.26
N GLU A 427 19.36 -0.53 25.29
CA GLU A 427 19.28 0.94 25.28
C GLU A 427 20.40 1.60 26.11
N GLU A 428 21.41 0.82 26.50
CA GLU A 428 22.54 1.35 27.31
C GLU A 428 23.29 2.43 26.53
N GLY A 429 23.46 3.59 27.15
CA GLY A 429 24.12 4.76 26.55
C GLY A 429 23.24 5.60 25.63
N MET A 430 22.01 5.19 25.35
CA MET A 430 21.05 5.98 24.58
C MET A 430 20.42 7.09 25.43
N LYS A 431 20.09 8.21 24.79
CA LYS A 431 19.46 9.37 25.43
C LYS A 431 18.05 9.57 24.96
N MET A 432 17.16 9.97 25.85
CA MET A 432 15.84 10.46 25.45
C MET A 432 16.02 11.76 24.66
N MET A 433 15.31 11.85 23.53
CA MET A 433 15.26 13.11 22.77
C MET A 433 14.38 14.10 23.53
N ASP A 434 14.92 15.30 23.80
CA ASP A 434 14.17 16.36 24.47
C ASP A 434 13.12 17.00 23.52
N GLU A 435 13.35 16.93 22.20
CA GLU A 435 12.49 17.50 21.18
C GLU A 435 12.52 16.70 19.88
N MET A 436 11.44 16.81 19.11
CA MET A 436 11.27 16.08 17.84
C MET A 436 11.57 16.93 16.59
N VAL A 437 12.17 18.11 16.78
CA VAL A 437 12.41 19.07 15.69
C VAL A 437 13.24 18.47 14.57
N LEU A 438 14.34 17.78 14.89
CA LEU A 438 15.23 17.18 13.90
C LEU A 438 14.53 16.04 13.13
N VAL A 439 13.76 15.19 13.81
CA VAL A 439 13.01 14.10 13.17
C VAL A 439 11.98 14.67 12.20
N THR A 440 11.22 15.69 12.61
CA THR A 440 10.22 16.34 11.77
C THR A 440 10.85 17.05 10.57
N TYR A 441 11.97 17.74 10.79
CA TYR A 441 12.71 18.45 9.75
C TYR A 441 13.24 17.47 8.69
N LEU A 442 13.94 16.42 9.11
CA LEU A 442 14.50 15.41 8.19
C LEU A 442 13.41 14.67 7.42
N ARG A 443 12.25 14.38 8.07
CA ARG A 443 11.09 13.79 7.39
C ARG A 443 10.55 14.71 6.28
N LYS A 444 10.39 16.00 6.55
CA LYS A 444 9.94 16.99 5.55
C LYS A 444 10.94 17.12 4.41
N GLN A 445 12.23 17.22 4.69
CA GLN A 445 13.27 17.25 3.66
C GLN A 445 13.22 16.01 2.75
N LEU A 446 13.05 14.81 3.33
CA LEU A 446 12.93 13.57 2.57
C LEU A 446 11.71 13.60 1.66
N GLN A 447 10.55 13.98 2.19
CA GLN A 447 9.28 14.04 1.45
C GLN A 447 9.32 15.06 0.30
N GLU A 448 9.89 16.23 0.53
CA GLU A 448 10.07 17.26 -0.51
C GLU A 448 11.03 16.78 -1.59
N MET A 449 12.19 16.26 -1.23
CA MET A 449 13.17 15.70 -2.17
C MET A 449 12.54 14.61 -3.05
N MET A 450 11.80 13.67 -2.45
CA MET A 450 11.16 12.58 -3.20
C MET A 450 10.07 13.11 -4.13
N SER A 451 9.26 14.08 -3.69
CA SER A 451 8.20 14.67 -4.50
C SER A 451 8.73 15.48 -5.68
N ASP A 452 9.81 16.24 -5.47
CA ASP A 452 10.35 17.12 -6.52
C ASP A 452 11.23 16.39 -7.54
N LEU A 453 11.98 15.36 -7.08
CA LEU A 453 13.03 14.73 -7.88
C LEU A 453 12.66 13.31 -8.36
N VAL A 454 11.80 12.57 -7.65
CA VAL A 454 11.60 11.11 -7.84
C VAL A 454 10.13 10.72 -8.07
N ALA A 455 9.21 11.68 -8.17
CA ALA A 455 7.77 11.40 -8.29
C ALA A 455 7.37 10.93 -9.72
N ILE A 456 6.41 11.62 -10.35
CA ILE A 456 5.71 11.16 -11.57
C ILE A 456 6.63 11.21 -12.79
N VAL A 457 7.26 12.38 -13.05
CA VAL A 457 8.19 12.58 -14.17
C VAL A 457 9.60 12.76 -13.65
N ARG A 458 10.45 11.78 -13.93
CA ARG A 458 11.85 11.71 -13.49
C ARG A 458 12.82 12.16 -14.60
N SER A 459 14.09 12.37 -14.24
CA SER A 459 15.21 12.49 -15.18
C SER A 459 16.49 11.97 -14.52
N ASN A 460 17.48 11.56 -15.31
CA ASN A 460 18.75 11.05 -14.78
C ASN A 460 19.42 12.06 -13.85
N ALA A 461 19.45 13.34 -14.25
CA ALA A 461 20.03 14.41 -13.41
C ALA A 461 19.31 14.58 -12.07
N ARG A 462 17.96 14.48 -12.05
CA ARG A 462 17.18 14.55 -10.80
C ARG A 462 17.40 13.33 -9.92
N LEU A 463 17.45 12.14 -10.50
CA LEU A 463 17.68 10.89 -9.75
C LEU A 463 19.08 10.86 -9.11
N GLU A 464 20.13 11.31 -9.81
CA GLU A 464 21.48 11.41 -9.24
C GLU A 464 21.55 12.47 -8.13
N LEU A 465 20.87 13.61 -8.28
CA LEU A 465 20.75 14.60 -7.20
C LEU A 465 20.02 14.03 -5.98
N ALA A 466 18.90 13.31 -6.22
CA ALA A 466 18.14 12.65 -5.17
C ALA A 466 18.98 11.62 -4.40
N LYS A 467 19.75 10.79 -5.11
CA LYS A 467 20.70 9.83 -4.51
C LYS A 467 21.70 10.48 -3.56
N LYS A 468 22.27 11.62 -3.97
CA LYS A 468 23.21 12.38 -3.12
C LYS A 468 22.51 12.91 -1.86
N LYS A 469 21.37 13.58 -2.03
CA LYS A 469 20.62 14.15 -0.88
C LYS A 469 20.07 13.09 0.06
N GLN A 470 19.60 11.97 -0.48
CA GLN A 470 19.12 10.83 0.30
C GLN A 470 20.23 10.28 1.22
N ARG A 471 21.48 10.21 0.73
CA ARG A 471 22.62 9.77 1.54
C ARG A 471 22.90 10.72 2.70
N GLU A 472 22.84 12.03 2.47
CA GLU A 472 23.01 13.04 3.54
C GLU A 472 21.94 12.85 4.65
N ILE A 473 20.67 12.65 4.25
CA ILE A 473 19.58 12.40 5.20
C ILE A 473 19.79 11.05 5.92
N TYR A 474 20.21 10.00 5.20
CA TYR A 474 20.50 8.69 5.80
C TYR A 474 21.57 8.77 6.90
N GLU A 475 22.66 9.50 6.66
CA GLU A 475 23.75 9.67 7.64
C GLU A 475 23.22 10.39 8.90
N ALA A 476 22.47 11.48 8.74
CA ALA A 476 21.87 12.21 9.85
C ALA A 476 20.86 11.38 10.66
N VAL A 477 19.98 10.61 9.98
CA VAL A 477 18.99 9.74 10.64
C VAL A 477 19.68 8.58 11.36
N THR A 478 20.75 8.02 10.78
CA THR A 478 21.52 6.94 11.39
C THR A 478 22.20 7.41 12.68
N GLU A 479 22.76 8.61 12.68
CA GLU A 479 23.33 9.22 13.87
C GLU A 479 22.28 9.39 14.98
N LEU A 480 21.11 10.00 14.66
CA LEU A 480 20.01 10.14 15.61
C LEU A 480 19.55 8.78 16.17
N TYR A 481 19.42 7.79 15.29
CA TYR A 481 18.94 6.44 15.67
C TYR A 481 19.91 5.75 16.65
N ASN A 482 21.21 5.90 16.45
CA ASN A 482 22.22 5.24 17.28
C ASN A 482 22.38 5.85 18.68
N TYR A 483 21.99 7.11 18.86
CA TYR A 483 22.17 7.82 20.15
C TYR A 483 20.85 8.04 20.90
N SER A 484 19.70 7.73 20.31
CA SER A 484 18.42 8.06 20.90
C SER A 484 17.64 6.81 21.35
N ILE A 485 16.95 6.92 22.48
CA ILE A 485 15.87 5.99 22.83
C ILE A 485 14.82 6.07 21.73
N LEU A 486 14.39 4.92 21.21
CA LEU A 486 13.56 4.88 20.03
C LEU A 486 12.13 5.37 20.30
N SER A 487 11.64 6.17 19.36
CA SER A 487 10.24 6.53 19.23
C SER A 487 9.67 5.96 17.92
N PRO A 488 8.35 5.80 17.79
CA PRO A 488 7.73 5.42 16.51
C PRO A 488 8.14 6.36 15.38
N GLN A 489 8.15 7.67 15.63
CA GLN A 489 8.46 8.70 14.62
C GLN A 489 9.89 8.59 14.08
N LEU A 490 10.89 8.34 14.95
CA LEU A 490 12.27 8.13 14.53
C LEU A 490 12.43 6.81 13.75
N SER A 491 11.77 5.76 14.22
CA SER A 491 11.78 4.46 13.56
C SER A 491 11.10 4.50 12.19
N GLU A 492 9.97 5.20 12.06
CA GLU A 492 9.32 5.47 10.78
C GLU A 492 10.19 6.27 9.82
N LEU A 493 10.88 7.31 10.32
CA LEU A 493 11.80 8.09 9.50
C LEU A 493 12.95 7.22 8.97
N ARG A 494 13.54 6.36 9.81
CA ARG A 494 14.54 5.36 9.39
C ARG A 494 14.00 4.44 8.28
N ASN A 495 12.75 3.99 8.40
CA ASN A 495 12.11 3.15 7.40
C ASN A 495 11.88 3.90 6.08
N LEU A 496 11.36 5.13 6.14
CA LEU A 496 11.16 5.98 4.95
C LEU A 496 12.50 6.26 4.22
N VAL A 497 13.59 6.45 4.95
CA VAL A 497 14.93 6.62 4.37
C VAL A 497 15.39 5.34 3.66
N ASN A 498 15.12 4.15 4.19
CA ASN A 498 15.43 2.88 3.51
C ASN A 498 14.56 2.71 2.24
N VAL A 499 13.27 3.00 2.32
CA VAL A 499 12.34 2.92 1.18
C VAL A 499 12.74 3.89 0.08
N SER A 500 13.06 5.14 0.42
CA SER A 500 13.52 6.14 -0.56
C SER A 500 14.80 5.72 -1.28
N TYR A 501 15.75 5.12 -0.56
CA TYR A 501 16.96 4.54 -1.15
C TYR A 501 16.63 3.48 -2.21
N LEU A 502 15.72 2.55 -1.88
CA LEU A 502 15.30 1.48 -2.80
C LEU A 502 14.62 2.05 -4.04
N ILE A 503 13.71 3.02 -3.88
CA ILE A 503 13.03 3.67 -5.00
C ILE A 503 14.04 4.36 -5.93
N ILE A 504 14.96 5.15 -5.38
CA ILE A 504 15.96 5.88 -6.16
C ILE A 504 16.91 4.91 -6.86
N LYS A 505 17.45 3.92 -6.14
CA LYS A 505 18.37 2.92 -6.69
C LYS A 505 17.75 2.19 -7.88
N GLN A 506 16.56 1.60 -7.68
CA GLN A 506 15.89 0.82 -8.73
C GLN A 506 15.39 1.71 -9.88
N SER A 507 15.07 3.00 -9.61
CA SER A 507 14.78 3.98 -10.68
C SER A 507 15.99 4.26 -11.58
N LEU A 508 17.21 4.31 -11.01
CA LEU A 508 18.46 4.51 -11.77
C LEU A 508 18.85 3.27 -12.60
N GLU A 509 18.41 2.09 -12.19
CA GLU A 509 18.66 0.82 -12.89
C GLU A 509 17.77 0.63 -14.12
N MET A 510 16.67 1.39 -14.24
CA MET A 510 15.72 1.29 -15.36
C MET A 510 16.36 1.73 -16.69
N LYS A 511 16.03 1.00 -17.78
CA LYS A 511 16.52 1.25 -19.14
C LYS A 511 15.41 1.70 -20.10
N GLU A 512 14.15 1.57 -19.71
CA GLU A 512 12.98 1.95 -20.49
C GLU A 512 11.84 2.42 -19.58
N ASN A 513 10.93 3.19 -20.14
CA ASN A 513 9.70 3.60 -19.47
C ASN A 513 8.67 2.46 -19.50
N LYS A 514 8.06 2.17 -18.36
CA LYS A 514 7.03 1.14 -18.18
C LYS A 514 5.97 1.60 -17.19
N GLY A 515 4.72 1.57 -17.59
CA GLY A 515 3.56 1.88 -16.75
C GLY A 515 3.71 3.16 -15.92
N ALA A 516 3.71 3.04 -14.60
CA ALA A 516 3.84 4.16 -13.68
C ALA A 516 5.27 4.76 -13.59
N PHE A 517 6.28 4.07 -14.10
CA PHE A 517 7.65 4.61 -14.18
C PHE A 517 7.84 5.41 -15.47
N TYR A 518 8.14 6.70 -15.33
CA TYR A 518 8.45 7.57 -16.46
C TYR A 518 9.69 8.43 -16.17
N ASN A 519 10.73 8.23 -16.99
CA ASN A 519 11.94 9.05 -17.01
C ASN A 519 12.04 9.72 -18.39
N LYS A 520 12.02 11.05 -18.42
CA LYS A 520 12.03 11.81 -19.68
C LYS A 520 13.27 11.54 -20.55
N ASP A 521 14.41 11.19 -19.93
CA ASP A 521 15.66 10.91 -20.65
C ASP A 521 15.65 9.50 -21.30
N LEU A 522 14.67 8.65 -20.97
CA LEU A 522 14.40 7.35 -21.59
C LEU A 522 13.21 7.40 -22.57
N ALA A 523 12.58 8.55 -22.72
CA ALA A 523 11.39 8.68 -23.57
C ALA A 523 11.76 8.59 -25.05
N THR A 524 11.07 7.69 -25.78
CA THR A 524 11.20 7.52 -27.24
C THR A 524 10.15 8.32 -28.02
N LYS A 525 9.13 8.84 -27.32
CA LYS A 525 8.04 9.66 -27.89
C LYS A 525 7.81 10.88 -27.00
N PRO A 526 7.34 12.00 -27.58
CA PRO A 526 6.96 13.16 -26.80
C PRO A 526 5.80 12.84 -25.84
N LEU A 527 5.68 13.61 -24.76
CA LEU A 527 4.60 13.47 -23.79
C LEU A 527 3.25 13.90 -24.36
N LEU A 528 3.27 14.87 -25.29
CA LEU A 528 2.08 15.37 -25.98
C LEU A 528 1.86 14.59 -27.28
N ILE A 529 0.61 14.22 -27.59
CA ILE A 529 0.26 13.44 -28.79
C ILE A 529 0.15 14.30 -30.07
N ASN A 530 0.15 15.64 -29.92
CA ASN A 530 -0.04 16.59 -31.01
C ASN A 530 1.16 17.58 -31.17
N GLU A 531 2.38 17.15 -30.89
CA GLU A 531 3.59 17.88 -31.26
C GLU A 531 4.23 17.38 -32.56
#